data_14c71c4d77e0c589aa9afaa41d070ead
#
_entry.id   14c71c4d77e0c589aa9afaa41d070ead
#
_cell.length_a   1.000
_cell.length_b   1.000
_cell.length_c   1.000
_cell.angle_alpha   90.00
_cell.angle_beta   90.00
_cell.angle_gamma   90.00
#
_symmetry.space_group_name_H-M   'P 1'
#
loop_
_entity.id
_entity.type
_entity.pdbx_description
1 polymer ?
#
loop_
_entity_poly.entity_id
_entity_poly.type
_entity_poly.pdbx_seq_one_letter_code
_entity_poly.pdbx_strand_id
1 'polypeptide(L)'
;MHPVVNTEQAQAWNGYEGDHWADHHDRWNAVNGGFDEPLFTAAAIGPRDHVLDIGCGAGRTTRLAARQAADGRALGIDLSAPMLARARAEAAGEGLANAAFVQGDAQVHPFAPAAFDVAVSRFATMFFGDPVAAFANIRGALRPGGRLAFVCMGDPGRNDWLRVLTALGEHLPVPPPPSPGDPGMFSLAEPDRVREVLADAGYADIGATAVEAPMHWGRDAADAARFLLGSGPAHHLLAGADRATARRAEDTLTAALRPHAGPAGVRLRGAALVVTAVAP
;
A
#
# COMPACT_ATOMS: atom_id res chain seq x y z
N MET A 1 3.95 -25.05 2.80
CA MET A 1 3.37 -23.81 2.24
C MET A 1 2.15 -23.51 3.09
N HIS A 2 2.04 -22.32 3.66
CA HIS A 2 0.86 -21.94 4.44
C HIS A 2 -0.34 -21.70 3.51
N PRO A 3 -1.58 -21.88 3.98
CA PRO A 3 -2.76 -21.66 3.17
C PRO A 3 -2.82 -20.20 2.70
N VAL A 4 -3.34 -19.98 1.50
CA VAL A 4 -3.67 -18.68 0.92
C VAL A 4 -5.16 -18.71 0.62
N VAL A 5 -5.93 -17.84 1.25
CA VAL A 5 -7.38 -17.71 1.04
C VAL A 5 -7.70 -16.55 0.08
N ASN A 6 -6.85 -15.53 0.03
CA ASN A 6 -6.97 -14.39 -0.88
C ASN A 6 -6.32 -14.71 -2.24
N THR A 7 -6.91 -15.70 -2.95
CA THR A 7 -6.30 -16.29 -4.16
C THR A 7 -6.22 -15.32 -5.33
N GLU A 8 -7.20 -14.43 -5.52
CA GLU A 8 -7.20 -13.43 -6.58
C GLU A 8 -6.06 -12.43 -6.38
N GLN A 9 -5.90 -11.90 -5.17
CA GLN A 9 -4.79 -11.01 -4.86
C GLN A 9 -3.44 -11.75 -4.97
N ALA A 10 -3.37 -12.99 -4.52
CA ALA A 10 -2.15 -13.79 -4.67
C ALA A 10 -1.75 -13.98 -6.13
N GLN A 11 -2.72 -14.18 -7.04
CA GLN A 11 -2.46 -14.27 -8.48
C GLN A 11 -1.99 -12.93 -9.06
N ALA A 12 -2.67 -11.82 -8.74
CA ALA A 12 -2.31 -10.49 -9.21
C ALA A 12 -0.89 -10.09 -8.76
N TRP A 13 -0.58 -10.25 -7.46
CA TRP A 13 0.70 -9.86 -6.87
C TRP A 13 1.86 -10.84 -7.13
N ASN A 14 1.61 -12.01 -7.74
CA ASN A 14 2.64 -12.91 -8.28
C ASN A 14 2.65 -12.95 -9.83
N GLY A 15 1.89 -12.05 -10.47
CA GLY A 15 1.88 -11.77 -11.90
C GLY A 15 2.42 -10.39 -12.19
N TYR A 16 1.85 -9.75 -13.23
CA TYR A 16 2.28 -8.44 -13.73
C TYR A 16 2.42 -7.36 -12.62
N GLU A 17 1.45 -7.29 -11.72
CA GLU A 17 1.46 -6.29 -10.65
C GLU A 17 2.69 -6.42 -9.76
N GLY A 18 2.96 -7.64 -9.28
CA GLY A 18 4.09 -7.90 -8.39
C GLY A 18 5.43 -7.63 -9.07
N ASP A 19 5.59 -8.05 -10.33
CA ASP A 19 6.79 -7.79 -11.13
C ASP A 19 6.98 -6.30 -11.37
N HIS A 20 5.92 -5.60 -11.79
CA HIS A 20 5.97 -4.16 -12.05
C HIS A 20 6.32 -3.35 -10.78
N TRP A 21 5.75 -3.71 -9.62
CA TRP A 21 6.06 -3.05 -8.36
C TRP A 21 7.49 -3.37 -7.87
N ALA A 22 7.96 -4.59 -8.06
CA ALA A 22 9.33 -4.97 -7.71
C ALA A 22 10.37 -4.24 -8.58
N ASP A 23 10.14 -4.14 -9.89
CA ASP A 23 11.04 -3.49 -10.84
C ASP A 23 11.07 -1.96 -10.67
N HIS A 24 9.94 -1.37 -10.27
CA HIS A 24 9.79 0.08 -10.11
C HIS A 24 9.64 0.51 -8.64
N HIS A 25 10.15 -0.29 -7.69
CA HIS A 25 9.95 -0.08 -6.26
C HIS A 25 10.37 1.32 -5.77
N ASP A 26 11.44 1.90 -6.32
CA ASP A 26 11.89 3.25 -5.98
C ASP A 26 10.87 4.31 -6.42
N ARG A 27 10.27 4.14 -7.60
CA ARG A 27 9.22 5.05 -8.08
C ARG A 27 7.97 4.94 -7.24
N TRP A 28 7.53 3.72 -6.92
CA TRP A 28 6.41 3.50 -6.01
C TRP A 28 6.68 4.04 -4.60
N ASN A 29 7.92 3.94 -4.13
CA ASN A 29 8.34 4.58 -2.88
C ASN A 29 8.28 6.11 -2.96
N ALA A 30 8.59 6.73 -4.09
CA ALA A 30 8.44 8.16 -4.28
C ALA A 30 6.96 8.60 -4.34
N VAL A 31 6.11 7.80 -4.99
CA VAL A 31 4.65 8.02 -5.03
C VAL A 31 4.05 7.97 -3.62
N ASN A 32 4.37 6.95 -2.84
CA ASN A 32 3.72 6.68 -1.55
C ASN A 32 4.48 7.27 -0.34
N GLY A 33 5.69 7.80 -0.55
CA GLY A 33 6.60 8.20 0.53
C GLY A 33 6.10 9.35 1.40
N GLY A 34 5.20 10.18 0.89
CA GLY A 34 4.57 11.25 1.67
C GLY A 34 3.72 10.76 2.84
N PHE A 35 3.37 9.47 2.85
CA PHE A 35 2.60 8.84 3.92
C PHE A 35 3.45 8.07 4.93
N ASP A 36 4.77 8.00 4.76
CA ASP A 36 5.66 7.31 5.69
C ASP A 36 5.69 8.01 7.06
N GLU A 37 5.89 9.34 7.10
CA GLU A 37 5.94 10.09 8.36
C GLU A 37 4.64 9.99 9.17
N PRO A 38 3.44 10.24 8.59
CA PRO A 38 2.19 10.04 9.31
C PRO A 38 2.01 8.62 9.87
N LEU A 39 2.38 7.58 9.09
CA LEU A 39 2.31 6.20 9.53
C LEU A 39 3.23 5.94 10.73
N PHE A 40 4.51 6.30 10.63
CA PHE A 40 5.49 6.01 11.67
C PHE A 40 5.30 6.84 12.92
N THR A 41 4.79 8.07 12.80
CA THR A 41 4.36 8.88 13.94
C THR A 41 3.21 8.20 14.69
N ALA A 42 2.21 7.68 13.97
CA ALA A 42 1.09 6.96 14.56
C ALA A 42 1.49 5.60 15.17
N ALA A 43 2.41 4.88 14.54
CA ALA A 43 2.93 3.60 15.02
C ALA A 43 3.75 3.73 16.32
N ALA A 44 4.43 4.88 16.53
CA ALA A 44 5.23 5.19 17.71
C ALA A 44 6.19 4.04 18.09
N ILE A 45 6.95 3.53 17.09
CA ILE A 45 7.84 2.38 17.27
C ILE A 45 8.98 2.73 18.22
N GLY A 46 9.12 1.94 19.28
CA GLY A 46 10.22 2.03 20.22
C GLY A 46 11.43 1.20 19.81
N PRO A 47 12.62 1.50 20.37
CA PRO A 47 13.88 0.85 19.95
C PRO A 47 13.92 -0.67 20.18
N ARG A 48 13.12 -1.21 21.08
CA ARG A 48 13.05 -2.65 21.39
C ARG A 48 11.81 -3.35 20.86
N ASP A 49 10.96 -2.64 20.12
CA ASP A 49 9.72 -3.22 19.61
C ASP A 49 9.98 -4.34 18.60
N HIS A 50 9.17 -5.37 18.66
CA HIS A 50 9.01 -6.34 17.60
C HIS A 50 7.88 -5.87 16.69
N VAL A 51 8.20 -5.56 15.45
CA VAL A 51 7.26 -4.96 14.50
C VAL A 51 6.85 -5.98 13.45
N LEU A 52 5.54 -6.04 13.15
CA LEU A 52 4.96 -6.82 12.06
C LEU A 52 4.51 -5.84 10.96
N ASP A 53 5.06 -5.95 9.77
CA ASP A 53 4.70 -5.12 8.62
C ASP A 53 3.84 -5.93 7.64
N ILE A 54 2.56 -5.58 7.53
CA ILE A 54 1.53 -6.29 6.77
C ILE A 54 1.48 -5.76 5.33
N GLY A 55 1.67 -6.67 4.35
CA GLY A 55 1.75 -6.29 2.94
C GLY A 55 2.98 -5.41 2.69
N CYS A 56 4.13 -5.91 3.12
CA CYS A 56 5.38 -5.13 3.17
C CYS A 56 5.95 -4.79 1.79
N GLY A 57 5.47 -5.44 0.72
CA GLY A 57 5.92 -5.23 -0.64
C GLY A 57 7.43 -5.40 -0.79
N ALA A 58 8.08 -4.42 -1.43
CA ALA A 58 9.54 -4.35 -1.57
C ALA A 58 10.27 -3.91 -0.27
N GLY A 59 9.59 -3.97 0.89
CA GLY A 59 10.18 -3.91 2.22
C GLY A 59 10.58 -2.52 2.72
N ARG A 60 10.12 -1.42 2.11
CA ARG A 60 10.49 -0.08 2.58
C ARG A 60 10.03 0.19 4.00
N THR A 61 8.75 -0.08 4.31
CA THR A 61 8.19 0.10 5.65
C THR A 61 8.85 -0.81 6.67
N THR A 62 9.13 -2.07 6.30
CA THR A 62 9.87 -3.00 7.16
C THR A 62 11.27 -2.48 7.50
N ARG A 63 12.02 -1.97 6.50
CA ARG A 63 13.37 -1.42 6.70
C ARG A 63 13.35 -0.17 7.59
N LEU A 64 12.36 0.72 7.39
CA LEU A 64 12.18 1.90 8.25
C LEU A 64 11.83 1.50 9.69
N ALA A 65 10.95 0.51 9.87
CA ALA A 65 10.60 -0.04 11.17
C ALA A 65 11.83 -0.68 11.86
N ALA A 66 12.63 -1.46 11.13
CA ALA A 66 13.86 -2.08 11.66
C ALA A 66 14.88 -1.05 12.15
N ARG A 67 14.99 0.10 11.46
CA ARG A 67 15.86 1.20 11.91
C ARG A 67 15.36 1.86 13.19
N GLN A 68 14.04 2.02 13.36
CA GLN A 68 13.46 2.56 14.61
C GLN A 68 13.56 1.55 15.74
N ALA A 69 13.30 0.27 15.47
CA ALA A 69 13.44 -0.83 16.42
C ALA A 69 14.87 -1.38 16.41
N ALA A 70 15.87 -0.53 16.67
CA ALA A 70 17.28 -0.85 16.52
C ALA A 70 17.76 -2.01 17.45
N ASP A 71 17.16 -2.14 18.64
CA ASP A 71 17.39 -3.22 19.61
C ASP A 71 16.30 -4.31 19.54
N GLY A 72 15.35 -4.15 18.63
CA GLY A 72 14.25 -5.06 18.35
C GLY A 72 14.39 -5.72 16.98
N ARG A 73 13.23 -5.92 16.32
CA ARG A 73 13.21 -6.54 14.98
C ARG A 73 11.97 -6.14 14.21
N ALA A 74 12.03 -6.26 12.87
CA ALA A 74 10.88 -6.11 12.01
C ALA A 74 10.71 -7.35 11.12
N LEU A 75 9.46 -7.84 11.01
CA LEU A 75 9.07 -8.92 10.12
C LEU A 75 8.08 -8.38 9.10
N GLY A 76 8.44 -8.39 7.83
CA GLY A 76 7.53 -8.11 6.72
C GLY A 76 6.86 -9.39 6.20
N ILE A 77 5.56 -9.34 5.99
CA ILE A 77 4.79 -10.40 5.33
C ILE A 77 4.12 -9.85 4.08
N ASP A 78 4.19 -10.60 2.98
CA ASP A 78 3.54 -10.26 1.71
C ASP A 78 3.15 -11.52 0.92
N LEU A 79 2.16 -11.40 0.05
CA LEU A 79 1.77 -12.45 -0.91
C LEU A 79 2.76 -12.57 -2.07
N SER A 80 3.41 -11.48 -2.45
CA SER A 80 4.22 -11.33 -3.65
C SER A 80 5.64 -11.86 -3.49
N ALA A 81 5.95 -12.96 -4.14
CA ALA A 81 7.31 -13.48 -4.18
C ALA A 81 8.32 -12.53 -4.85
N PRO A 82 8.03 -11.88 -6.00
CA PRO A 82 8.98 -10.95 -6.63
C PRO A 82 9.25 -9.73 -5.76
N MET A 83 8.25 -9.14 -5.12
CA MET A 83 8.44 -8.01 -4.20
C MET A 83 9.27 -8.41 -2.99
N LEU A 84 9.03 -9.58 -2.39
CA LEU A 84 9.82 -10.09 -1.27
C LEU A 84 11.28 -10.41 -1.65
N ALA A 85 11.53 -10.85 -2.88
CA ALA A 85 12.90 -11.00 -3.38
C ALA A 85 13.64 -9.65 -3.39
N ARG A 86 12.97 -8.60 -3.86
CA ARG A 86 13.49 -7.23 -3.82
C ARG A 86 13.69 -6.75 -2.38
N ALA A 87 12.71 -6.96 -1.49
CA ALA A 87 12.78 -6.55 -0.09
C ALA A 87 14.02 -7.13 0.63
N ARG A 88 14.31 -8.41 0.40
CA ARG A 88 15.51 -9.07 0.97
C ARG A 88 16.79 -8.47 0.41
N ALA A 89 16.85 -8.21 -0.89
CA ALA A 89 18.03 -7.61 -1.52
C ALA A 89 18.30 -6.19 -0.98
N GLU A 90 17.26 -5.36 -0.85
CA GLU A 90 17.35 -4.01 -0.30
C GLU A 90 17.81 -4.02 1.16
N ALA A 91 17.22 -4.88 2.01
CA ALA A 91 17.62 -4.99 3.43
C ALA A 91 19.06 -5.47 3.59
N ALA A 92 19.49 -6.42 2.77
CA ALA A 92 20.89 -6.89 2.75
C ALA A 92 21.86 -5.79 2.30
N GLY A 93 21.49 -5.03 1.25
CA GLY A 93 22.28 -3.89 0.76
C GLY A 93 22.43 -2.76 1.80
N GLU A 94 21.43 -2.59 2.67
CA GLU A 94 21.45 -1.65 3.79
C GLU A 94 22.06 -2.20 5.08
N GLY A 95 22.45 -3.47 5.11
CA GLY A 95 23.03 -4.12 6.29
C GLY A 95 22.07 -4.31 7.46
N LEU A 96 20.77 -4.38 7.22
CA LEU A 96 19.74 -4.49 8.26
C LEU A 96 19.56 -5.97 8.67
N ALA A 97 20.32 -6.42 9.67
CA ALA A 97 20.26 -7.80 10.18
C ALA A 97 18.96 -8.09 10.98
N ASN A 98 18.27 -7.07 11.45
CA ASN A 98 17.04 -7.18 12.24
C ASN A 98 15.76 -7.02 11.41
N ALA A 99 15.85 -7.01 10.07
CA ALA A 99 14.73 -7.07 9.14
C ALA A 99 14.62 -8.47 8.52
N ALA A 100 13.43 -9.08 8.61
CA ALA A 100 13.15 -10.38 8.02
C ALA A 100 11.89 -10.33 7.16
N PHE A 101 11.74 -11.28 6.20
CA PHE A 101 10.64 -11.29 5.25
C PHE A 101 10.10 -12.70 5.04
N VAL A 102 8.79 -12.86 5.09
CA VAL A 102 8.08 -14.12 4.89
C VAL A 102 7.00 -13.97 3.82
N GLN A 103 6.87 -14.97 2.96
CA GLN A 103 5.75 -15.04 2.02
C GLN A 103 4.55 -15.70 2.71
N GLY A 104 3.40 -15.05 2.64
CA GLY A 104 2.17 -15.58 3.22
C GLY A 104 0.99 -14.62 3.10
N ASP A 105 -0.19 -15.19 3.32
CA ASP A 105 -1.44 -14.45 3.42
C ASP A 105 -1.67 -14.06 4.88
N ALA A 106 -1.58 -12.77 5.18
CA ALA A 106 -1.73 -12.26 6.54
C ALA A 106 -3.11 -12.56 7.17
N GLN A 107 -4.13 -12.84 6.34
CA GLN A 107 -5.46 -13.22 6.83
C GLN A 107 -5.44 -14.55 7.61
N VAL A 108 -4.58 -15.49 7.22
CA VAL A 108 -4.54 -16.86 7.74
C VAL A 108 -3.15 -17.35 8.12
N HIS A 109 -2.13 -16.48 8.01
CA HIS A 109 -0.78 -16.85 8.41
C HIS A 109 -0.74 -17.18 9.90
N PRO A 110 -0.15 -18.33 10.30
CA PRO A 110 -0.10 -18.75 11.70
C PRO A 110 0.99 -17.96 12.46
N PHE A 111 0.70 -16.69 12.74
CA PHE A 111 1.58 -15.90 13.58
C PHE A 111 1.70 -16.50 14.97
N ALA A 112 2.89 -16.41 15.57
CA ALA A 112 3.05 -16.74 16.96
C ALA A 112 2.21 -15.75 17.80
N PRO A 113 1.37 -16.23 18.75
CA PRO A 113 0.53 -15.37 19.58
C PRO A 113 1.35 -14.40 20.40
N ALA A 114 0.89 -13.15 20.53
CA ALA A 114 1.50 -12.11 21.35
C ALA A 114 3.02 -11.89 21.07
N ALA A 115 3.44 -12.06 19.81
CA ALA A 115 4.84 -12.00 19.41
C ALA A 115 5.32 -10.60 19.02
N PHE A 116 4.38 -9.67 18.80
CA PHE A 116 4.68 -8.34 18.29
C PHE A 116 4.12 -7.23 19.19
N ASP A 117 4.86 -6.11 19.24
CA ASP A 117 4.51 -4.90 19.96
C ASP A 117 3.68 -3.96 19.11
N VAL A 118 3.98 -3.95 17.81
CA VAL A 118 3.38 -3.05 16.81
C VAL A 118 3.14 -3.82 15.52
N ALA A 119 1.96 -3.65 14.93
CA ALA A 119 1.69 -4.00 13.55
C ALA A 119 1.55 -2.72 12.72
N VAL A 120 2.19 -2.67 11.55
CA VAL A 120 2.10 -1.56 10.60
C VAL A 120 1.68 -2.05 9.23
N SER A 121 1.10 -1.16 8.41
CA SER A 121 0.84 -1.44 6.99
C SER A 121 0.75 -0.14 6.21
N ARG A 122 1.26 -0.13 4.97
CA ARG A 122 1.13 1.00 4.05
C ARG A 122 0.45 0.56 2.76
N PHE A 123 -0.81 0.92 2.57
CA PHE A 123 -1.62 0.66 1.37
C PHE A 123 -1.78 -0.83 0.99
N ALA A 124 -1.89 -1.72 1.98
CA ALA A 124 -2.09 -3.15 1.71
C ALA A 124 -3.39 -3.71 2.32
N THR A 125 -3.78 -3.27 3.52
CA THR A 125 -4.90 -3.85 4.27
C THR A 125 -6.27 -3.72 3.58
N MET A 126 -6.43 -2.76 2.67
CA MET A 126 -7.66 -2.61 1.90
C MET A 126 -7.93 -3.73 0.88
N PHE A 127 -6.96 -4.59 0.63
CA PHE A 127 -7.09 -5.74 -0.28
C PHE A 127 -7.46 -7.05 0.41
N PHE A 128 -7.74 -7.06 1.70
CA PHE A 128 -8.23 -8.26 2.38
C PHE A 128 -9.59 -8.71 1.85
N GLY A 129 -9.73 -10.00 1.58
CA GLY A 129 -11.01 -10.60 1.17
C GLY A 129 -12.01 -10.64 2.32
N ASP A 130 -11.54 -10.95 3.53
CA ASP A 130 -12.28 -10.84 4.80
C ASP A 130 -11.46 -9.96 5.76
N PRO A 131 -11.72 -8.64 5.79
CA PRO A 131 -10.95 -7.73 6.62
C PRO A 131 -11.14 -7.99 8.13
N VAL A 132 -12.31 -8.44 8.58
CA VAL A 132 -12.55 -8.74 10.00
C VAL A 132 -11.69 -9.92 10.44
N ALA A 133 -11.72 -11.04 9.68
CA ALA A 133 -10.91 -12.21 9.98
C ALA A 133 -9.40 -11.88 9.91
N ALA A 134 -8.97 -11.09 8.91
CA ALA A 134 -7.59 -10.67 8.75
C ALA A 134 -7.09 -9.84 9.95
N PHE A 135 -7.84 -8.83 10.34
CA PHE A 135 -7.47 -8.00 11.49
C PHE A 135 -7.55 -8.75 12.81
N ALA A 136 -8.49 -9.71 12.97
CA ALA A 136 -8.54 -10.58 14.15
C ALA A 136 -7.28 -11.48 14.23
N ASN A 137 -6.80 -12.01 13.10
CA ASN A 137 -5.56 -12.79 13.05
C ASN A 137 -4.34 -11.94 13.43
N ILE A 138 -4.25 -10.73 12.88
CA ILE A 138 -3.18 -9.76 13.20
C ILE A 138 -3.24 -9.38 14.68
N ARG A 139 -4.44 -9.14 15.24
CA ARG A 139 -4.62 -8.85 16.66
C ARG A 139 -4.09 -9.98 17.54
N GLY A 140 -4.35 -11.25 17.17
CA GLY A 140 -3.82 -12.41 17.88
C GLY A 140 -2.29 -12.48 17.90
N ALA A 141 -1.62 -11.89 16.93
CA ALA A 141 -0.16 -11.78 16.86
C ALA A 141 0.39 -10.63 17.74
N LEU A 142 -0.42 -9.63 18.05
CA LEU A 142 -0.07 -8.54 18.95
C LEU A 142 -0.20 -8.97 20.41
N ARG A 143 0.73 -8.52 21.25
CA ARG A 143 0.61 -8.68 22.70
C ARG A 143 -0.53 -7.80 23.25
N PRO A 144 -1.08 -8.10 24.43
CA PRO A 144 -2.01 -7.16 25.09
C PRO A 144 -1.39 -5.77 25.23
N GLY A 145 -2.14 -4.74 24.84
CA GLY A 145 -1.65 -3.36 24.72
C GLY A 145 -0.80 -3.10 23.46
N GLY A 146 -0.64 -4.10 22.59
CA GLY A 146 0.04 -3.93 21.30
C GLY A 146 -0.71 -2.99 20.36
N ARG A 147 0.03 -2.27 19.53
CA ARG A 147 -0.49 -1.20 18.67
C ARG A 147 -0.63 -1.66 17.22
N LEU A 148 -1.71 -1.23 16.58
CA LEU A 148 -1.89 -1.31 15.13
C LEU A 148 -1.85 0.11 14.57
N ALA A 149 -1.05 0.34 13.53
CA ALA A 149 -1.08 1.57 12.75
C ALA A 149 -1.00 1.25 11.26
N PHE A 150 -1.92 1.77 10.45
CA PHE A 150 -1.84 1.58 9.01
C PHE A 150 -2.32 2.80 8.22
N VAL A 151 -1.91 2.85 6.96
CA VAL A 151 -2.40 3.81 5.98
C VAL A 151 -3.16 3.06 4.91
N CYS A 152 -4.40 3.48 4.65
CA CYS A 152 -5.22 3.02 3.52
C CYS A 152 -5.67 4.22 2.67
N MET A 153 -6.12 3.97 1.43
CA MET A 153 -6.66 5.04 0.59
C MET A 153 -7.86 5.69 1.28
N GLY A 154 -7.90 7.01 1.24
CA GLY A 154 -9.03 7.83 1.68
C GLY A 154 -9.98 8.17 0.53
N ASP A 155 -10.77 9.23 0.69
CA ASP A 155 -11.78 9.67 -0.28
C ASP A 155 -11.24 9.69 -1.72
N PRO A 156 -11.82 8.89 -2.64
CA PRO A 156 -11.43 8.88 -4.06
C PRO A 156 -11.49 10.27 -4.71
N GLY A 157 -12.48 11.10 -4.34
CA GLY A 157 -12.66 12.46 -4.87
C GLY A 157 -11.53 13.42 -4.51
N ARG A 158 -10.70 13.07 -3.51
CA ARG A 158 -9.53 13.84 -3.07
C ARG A 158 -8.21 13.28 -3.58
N ASN A 159 -8.25 12.26 -4.43
CA ASN A 159 -7.09 11.65 -5.07
C ASN A 159 -6.93 12.15 -6.51
N ASP A 160 -6.06 13.12 -6.75
CA ASP A 160 -5.91 13.77 -8.06
C ASP A 160 -5.45 12.81 -9.15
N TRP A 161 -4.70 11.75 -8.82
CA TRP A 161 -4.26 10.74 -9.78
C TRP A 161 -5.42 9.97 -10.41
N LEU A 162 -6.51 9.73 -9.66
CA LEU A 162 -7.74 9.15 -10.22
C LEU A 162 -8.37 10.08 -11.26
N ARG A 163 -8.44 11.38 -10.94
CA ARG A 163 -9.01 12.37 -11.85
C ARG A 163 -8.19 12.46 -13.14
N VAL A 164 -6.86 12.42 -13.03
CA VAL A 164 -5.99 12.41 -14.20
C VAL A 164 -6.24 11.17 -15.06
N LEU A 165 -6.44 10.00 -14.45
CA LEU A 165 -6.77 8.76 -15.18
C LEU A 165 -8.12 8.82 -15.91
N THR A 166 -9.09 9.60 -15.44
CA THR A 166 -10.37 9.74 -16.15
C THR A 166 -10.23 10.35 -17.54
N ALA A 167 -9.16 11.12 -17.81
CA ALA A 167 -8.86 11.65 -19.14
C ALA A 167 -8.66 10.55 -20.20
N LEU A 168 -8.27 9.36 -19.78
CA LEU A 168 -8.15 8.20 -20.69
C LEU A 168 -9.49 7.78 -21.30
N GLY A 169 -10.64 8.19 -20.70
CA GLY A 169 -11.99 7.91 -21.21
C GLY A 169 -12.25 8.43 -22.62
N GLU A 170 -11.44 9.37 -23.12
CA GLU A 170 -11.50 9.82 -24.52
C GLU A 170 -11.10 8.70 -25.52
N HIS A 171 -10.34 7.70 -25.09
CA HIS A 171 -9.77 6.67 -25.94
C HIS A 171 -10.01 5.24 -25.47
N LEU A 172 -10.28 5.04 -24.19
CA LEU A 172 -10.35 3.75 -23.51
C LEU A 172 -11.65 3.63 -22.69
N PRO A 173 -12.18 2.43 -22.49
CA PRO A 173 -13.37 2.22 -21.65
C PRO A 173 -13.01 2.32 -20.15
N VAL A 174 -12.71 3.52 -19.68
CA VAL A 174 -12.42 3.77 -18.27
C VAL A 174 -13.66 3.53 -17.44
N PRO A 175 -13.63 2.68 -16.41
CA PRO A 175 -14.75 2.51 -15.50
C PRO A 175 -15.03 3.82 -14.74
N PRO A 176 -16.26 4.01 -14.22
CA PRO A 176 -16.54 5.14 -13.34
C PRO A 176 -15.58 5.14 -12.15
N PRO A 177 -15.27 6.31 -11.57
CA PRO A 177 -14.48 6.39 -10.35
C PRO A 177 -15.09 5.51 -9.25
N PRO A 178 -14.28 4.79 -8.48
CA PRO A 178 -14.78 3.98 -7.39
C PRO A 178 -15.44 4.85 -6.32
N SER A 179 -16.46 4.32 -5.66
CA SER A 179 -17.05 4.92 -4.48
C SER A 179 -16.29 4.51 -3.21
N PRO A 180 -16.33 5.32 -2.15
CA PRO A 180 -15.82 4.89 -0.85
C PRO A 180 -16.49 3.59 -0.41
N GLY A 181 -15.70 2.62 0.08
CA GLY A 181 -16.22 1.31 0.50
C GLY A 181 -16.38 0.28 -0.62
N ASP A 182 -16.21 0.64 -1.90
CA ASP A 182 -16.17 -0.33 -2.99
C ASP A 182 -15.04 -1.36 -2.78
N PRO A 183 -15.24 -2.64 -3.16
CA PRO A 183 -14.19 -3.66 -3.07
C PRO A 183 -12.89 -3.23 -3.76
N GLY A 184 -11.74 -3.55 -3.15
CA GLY A 184 -10.43 -3.18 -3.65
C GLY A 184 -9.80 -2.01 -2.90
N MET A 185 -9.01 -1.18 -3.57
CA MET A 185 -8.17 -0.17 -2.92
C MET A 185 -8.92 0.90 -2.09
N PHE A 186 -10.23 1.05 -2.28
CA PHE A 186 -11.07 2.01 -1.52
C PHE A 186 -12.03 1.33 -0.53
N SER A 187 -11.87 0.02 -0.27
CA SER A 187 -12.73 -0.75 0.66
C SER A 187 -12.72 -0.23 2.10
N LEU A 188 -11.65 0.45 2.50
CA LEU A 188 -11.46 1.07 3.82
C LEU A 188 -11.35 2.60 3.73
N ALA A 189 -11.91 3.23 2.69
CA ALA A 189 -11.80 4.68 2.48
C ALA A 189 -12.67 5.51 3.43
N GLU A 190 -13.67 4.90 4.07
CA GLU A 190 -14.57 5.54 5.02
C GLU A 190 -14.14 5.29 6.46
N PRO A 191 -13.96 6.35 7.29
CA PRO A 191 -13.58 6.18 8.69
C PRO A 191 -14.52 5.31 9.52
N ASP A 192 -15.82 5.37 9.26
CA ASP A 192 -16.81 4.58 10.00
C ASP A 192 -16.70 3.11 9.65
N ARG A 193 -16.48 2.78 8.37
CA ARG A 193 -16.22 1.39 7.94
C ARG A 193 -14.95 0.83 8.58
N VAL A 194 -13.90 1.62 8.70
CA VAL A 194 -12.67 1.23 9.40
C VAL A 194 -12.97 0.91 10.85
N ARG A 195 -13.75 1.76 11.54
CA ARG A 195 -14.10 1.55 12.95
C ARG A 195 -14.93 0.27 13.17
N GLU A 196 -15.92 0.04 12.30
CA GLU A 196 -16.72 -1.20 12.33
C GLU A 196 -15.82 -2.44 12.20
N VAL A 197 -15.02 -2.51 11.12
CA VAL A 197 -14.15 -3.65 10.85
C VAL A 197 -13.19 -3.94 12.01
N LEU A 198 -12.57 -2.91 12.57
CA LEU A 198 -11.61 -3.09 13.66
C LEU A 198 -12.30 -3.43 14.98
N ALA A 199 -13.48 -2.86 15.27
CA ALA A 199 -14.27 -3.21 16.44
C ALA A 199 -14.73 -4.67 16.37
N ASP A 200 -15.22 -5.14 15.22
CA ASP A 200 -15.63 -6.53 15.00
C ASP A 200 -14.42 -7.49 15.08
N ALA A 201 -13.22 -7.02 14.71
CA ALA A 201 -11.97 -7.77 14.90
C ALA A 201 -11.45 -7.74 16.34
N GLY A 202 -12.12 -7.01 17.26
CA GLY A 202 -11.83 -6.96 18.68
C GLY A 202 -10.74 -5.97 19.09
N TYR A 203 -10.47 -4.94 18.29
CA TYR A 203 -9.59 -3.84 18.69
C TYR A 203 -10.32 -2.78 19.54
N ALA A 204 -9.54 -2.06 20.34
CA ALA A 204 -9.99 -0.91 21.12
C ALA A 204 -9.25 0.37 20.68
N ASP A 205 -9.68 1.53 21.19
CA ASP A 205 -9.05 2.85 20.97
C ASP A 205 -8.83 3.18 19.49
N ILE A 206 -9.86 2.90 18.66
CA ILE A 206 -9.78 3.00 17.21
C ILE A 206 -9.85 4.47 16.77
N GLY A 207 -8.76 4.94 16.17
CA GLY A 207 -8.64 6.24 15.53
C GLY A 207 -8.55 6.10 14.00
N ALA A 208 -9.20 7.01 13.26
CA ALA A 208 -9.04 7.13 11.80
C ALA A 208 -8.99 8.62 11.45
N THR A 209 -7.85 9.08 10.96
CA THR A 209 -7.57 10.49 10.67
C THR A 209 -7.25 10.65 9.19
N ALA A 210 -7.97 11.54 8.51
CA ALA A 210 -7.70 11.86 7.12
C ALA A 210 -6.40 12.67 7.00
N VAL A 211 -5.54 12.28 6.07
CA VAL A 211 -4.28 12.94 5.75
C VAL A 211 -4.15 13.13 4.24
N GLU A 212 -3.47 14.17 3.83
CA GLU A 212 -3.10 14.41 2.44
C GLU A 212 -1.59 14.56 2.32
N ALA A 213 -1.04 14.02 1.24
CA ALA A 213 0.36 14.15 0.93
C ALA A 213 0.59 14.31 -0.58
N PRO A 214 1.66 15.00 -0.99
CA PRO A 214 2.07 15.01 -2.37
C PRO A 214 2.63 13.65 -2.78
N MET A 215 2.08 13.07 -3.86
CA MET A 215 2.54 11.85 -4.50
C MET A 215 3.43 12.23 -5.71
N HIS A 216 4.68 11.81 -5.72
CA HIS A 216 5.63 12.15 -6.76
C HIS A 216 5.62 11.11 -7.88
N TRP A 217 5.01 11.45 -9.03
CA TRP A 217 4.75 10.51 -10.11
C TRP A 217 5.85 10.45 -11.19
N GLY A 218 6.66 11.48 -11.33
CA GLY A 218 7.70 11.47 -12.34
C GLY A 218 8.48 12.79 -12.42
N ARG A 219 9.52 12.79 -13.24
CA ARG A 219 10.40 13.96 -13.45
C ARG A 219 9.73 15.07 -14.26
N ASP A 220 8.87 14.64 -15.19
CA ASP A 220 8.09 15.50 -16.09
C ASP A 220 6.77 14.80 -16.44
N ALA A 221 5.88 15.50 -17.16
CA ALA A 221 4.56 15.01 -17.51
C ALA A 221 4.60 13.74 -18.38
N ALA A 222 5.55 13.65 -19.31
CA ALA A 222 5.68 12.49 -20.19
C ALA A 222 6.21 11.25 -19.42
N ASP A 223 7.18 11.45 -18.52
CA ASP A 223 7.70 10.39 -17.66
C ASP A 223 6.62 9.89 -16.68
N ALA A 224 5.83 10.79 -16.10
CA ALA A 224 4.71 10.44 -15.22
C ALA A 224 3.59 9.71 -15.99
N ALA A 225 3.26 10.14 -17.20
CA ALA A 225 2.25 9.49 -18.04
C ALA A 225 2.63 8.04 -18.36
N ARG A 226 3.87 7.80 -18.80
CA ARG A 226 4.35 6.44 -19.07
C ARG A 226 4.32 5.55 -17.83
N PHE A 227 4.69 6.09 -16.66
CA PHE A 227 4.65 5.34 -15.42
C PHE A 227 3.21 5.00 -15.00
N LEU A 228 2.28 5.97 -15.07
CA LEU A 228 0.87 5.73 -14.79
C LEU A 228 0.25 4.70 -15.74
N LEU A 229 0.59 4.74 -17.04
CA LEU A 229 0.10 3.76 -18.02
C LEU A 229 0.64 2.34 -17.76
N GLY A 230 1.80 2.21 -17.14
CA GLY A 230 2.34 0.92 -16.67
C GLY A 230 1.72 0.45 -15.36
N SER A 231 1.00 1.29 -14.61
CA SER A 231 0.32 0.85 -13.38
C SER A 231 -0.86 -0.09 -13.70
N GLY A 232 -1.17 -0.99 -12.76
CA GLY A 232 -2.15 -2.05 -12.99
C GLY A 232 -3.47 -1.60 -13.61
N PRO A 233 -4.19 -0.63 -13.04
CA PRO A 233 -5.46 -0.18 -13.61
C PRO A 233 -5.34 0.30 -15.06
N ALA A 234 -4.32 1.10 -15.38
CA ALA A 234 -4.11 1.62 -16.73
C ALA A 234 -3.54 0.56 -17.68
N HIS A 235 -2.68 -0.33 -17.20
CA HIS A 235 -2.16 -1.45 -17.97
C HIS A 235 -3.29 -2.35 -18.47
N HIS A 236 -4.25 -2.69 -17.61
CA HIS A 236 -5.41 -3.50 -17.98
C HIS A 236 -6.30 -2.81 -19.03
N LEU A 237 -6.48 -1.48 -18.92
CA LEU A 237 -7.21 -0.70 -19.92
C LEU A 237 -6.53 -0.74 -21.30
N LEU A 238 -5.20 -0.80 -21.34
CA LEU A 238 -4.42 -0.83 -22.58
C LEU A 238 -4.28 -2.23 -23.20
N ALA A 239 -4.55 -3.30 -22.46
CA ALA A 239 -4.30 -4.68 -22.89
C ALA A 239 -4.99 -5.07 -24.21
N GLY A 240 -6.11 -4.41 -24.57
CA GLY A 240 -6.84 -4.59 -25.84
C GLY A 240 -6.66 -3.47 -26.86
N ALA A 241 -5.85 -2.45 -26.56
CA ALA A 241 -5.71 -1.26 -27.40
C ALA A 241 -4.66 -1.46 -28.51
N ASP A 242 -4.94 -0.95 -29.72
CA ASP A 242 -3.93 -0.87 -30.76
C ASP A 242 -2.85 0.19 -30.45
N ARG A 243 -1.74 0.14 -31.18
CA ARG A 243 -0.59 1.04 -30.98
C ARG A 243 -0.98 2.53 -31.15
N ALA A 244 -1.93 2.85 -32.03
CA ALA A 244 -2.35 4.23 -32.25
C ALA A 244 -3.19 4.73 -31.08
N THR A 245 -4.08 3.92 -30.53
CA THR A 245 -4.87 4.21 -29.34
C THR A 245 -3.97 4.36 -28.10
N ALA A 246 -2.99 3.47 -27.91
CA ALA A 246 -2.03 3.58 -26.81
C ALA A 246 -1.22 4.89 -26.86
N ARG A 247 -0.79 5.34 -28.04
CA ARG A 247 -0.11 6.63 -28.21
C ARG A 247 -1.02 7.81 -27.87
N ARG A 248 -2.27 7.81 -28.36
CA ARG A 248 -3.23 8.87 -28.03
C ARG A 248 -3.49 8.92 -26.53
N ALA A 249 -3.62 7.77 -25.88
CA ALA A 249 -3.77 7.69 -24.42
C ALA A 249 -2.56 8.29 -23.68
N GLU A 250 -1.32 8.01 -24.14
CA GLU A 250 -0.10 8.62 -23.58
C GLU A 250 -0.08 10.13 -23.78
N ASP A 251 -0.43 10.63 -24.97
CA ASP A 251 -0.46 12.06 -25.27
C ASP A 251 -1.51 12.79 -24.43
N THR A 252 -2.72 12.22 -24.31
CA THR A 252 -3.80 12.77 -23.49
C THR A 252 -3.43 12.81 -22.01
N LEU A 253 -2.87 11.73 -21.49
CA LEU A 253 -2.44 11.68 -20.10
C LEU A 253 -1.27 12.64 -19.83
N THR A 254 -0.32 12.75 -20.76
CA THR A 254 0.76 13.74 -20.69
C THR A 254 0.21 15.17 -20.65
N ALA A 255 -0.79 15.49 -21.47
CA ALA A 255 -1.43 16.80 -21.45
C ALA A 255 -2.14 17.07 -20.12
N ALA A 256 -2.87 16.10 -19.57
CA ALA A 256 -3.55 16.20 -18.28
C ALA A 256 -2.57 16.38 -17.10
N LEU A 257 -1.35 15.86 -17.20
CA LEU A 257 -0.33 15.97 -16.16
C LEU A 257 0.49 17.27 -16.20
N ARG A 258 0.52 17.99 -17.34
CA ARG A 258 1.29 19.24 -17.47
C ARG A 258 1.00 20.30 -16.38
N PRO A 259 -0.27 20.53 -15.98
CA PRO A 259 -0.58 21.48 -14.91
C PRO A 259 0.02 21.12 -13.53
N HIS A 260 0.38 19.85 -13.34
CA HIS A 260 0.94 19.32 -12.10
C HIS A 260 2.48 19.19 -12.13
N ALA A 261 3.10 19.58 -13.25
CA ALA A 261 4.55 19.55 -13.41
C ALA A 261 5.18 20.87 -12.90
N GLY A 262 6.26 20.74 -12.13
CA GLY A 262 7.05 21.84 -11.60
C GLY A 262 8.53 21.50 -11.56
N PRO A 263 9.38 22.39 -11.00
CA PRO A 263 10.83 22.15 -10.88
C PRO A 263 11.20 20.84 -10.14
N ALA A 264 10.33 20.39 -9.25
CA ALA A 264 10.51 19.15 -8.47
C ALA A 264 9.78 17.93 -9.09
N GLY A 265 9.44 17.98 -10.37
CA GLY A 265 8.70 16.93 -11.07
C GLY A 265 7.18 17.06 -10.97
N VAL A 266 6.47 15.97 -11.33
CA VAL A 266 5.00 15.90 -11.28
C VAL A 266 4.55 15.45 -9.91
N ARG A 267 3.72 16.26 -9.27
CA ARG A 267 3.14 15.97 -7.96
C ARG A 267 1.63 16.04 -8.03
N LEU A 268 0.99 14.95 -7.65
CA LEU A 268 -0.47 14.87 -7.50
C LEU A 268 -0.80 14.76 -6.01
N ARG A 269 -1.90 15.35 -5.60
CA ARG A 269 -2.40 15.16 -4.24
C ARG A 269 -2.90 13.73 -4.08
N GLY A 270 -2.49 13.07 -3.01
CA GLY A 270 -3.06 11.83 -2.52
C GLY A 270 -3.76 12.04 -1.19
N ALA A 271 -4.90 11.40 -1.00
CA ALA A 271 -5.66 11.39 0.24
C ALA A 271 -5.69 9.97 0.81
N ALA A 272 -5.45 9.87 2.10
CA ALA A 272 -5.41 8.60 2.83
C ALA A 272 -6.03 8.74 4.22
N LEU A 273 -6.30 7.62 4.86
CA LEU A 273 -6.57 7.55 6.29
C LEU A 273 -5.34 6.98 6.99
N VAL A 274 -4.89 7.65 8.04
CA VAL A 274 -4.01 7.06 9.06
C VAL A 274 -4.90 6.48 10.14
N VAL A 275 -4.77 5.18 10.35
CA VAL A 275 -5.60 4.43 11.29
C VAL A 275 -4.73 3.92 12.42
N THR A 276 -5.23 4.02 13.64
CA THR A 276 -4.61 3.47 14.84
C THR A 276 -5.61 2.64 15.62
N ALA A 277 -5.14 1.59 16.29
CA ALA A 277 -5.94 0.81 17.23
C ALA A 277 -5.04 0.08 18.24
N VAL A 278 -5.63 -0.42 19.32
CA VAL A 278 -4.93 -1.17 20.37
C VAL A 278 -5.52 -2.57 20.48
N ALA A 279 -4.66 -3.58 20.59
CA ALA A 279 -5.06 -4.94 20.96
C ALA A 279 -5.26 -4.99 22.49
N PRO A 280 -6.50 -5.22 23.00
CA PRO A 280 -6.77 -5.24 24.44
C PRO A 280 -6.16 -6.46 25.14
#